data_e29d1a93de3665f901dcfd62240a2bf9
#
_entry.id   e29d1a93de3665f901dcfd62240a2bf9
#
_cell.length_a   1.000
_cell.length_b   1.000
_cell.length_c   1.000
_cell.angle_alpha   90.00
_cell.angle_beta   90.00
_cell.angle_gamma   90.00
#
_symmetry.space_group_name_H-M   'P 1'
#
loop_
_entity.id
_entity.type
_entity.pdbx_description
1 polymer ?
#
loop_
_entity_poly.entity_id
_entity_poly.type
_entity_poly.pdbx_seq_one_letter_code
_entity_poly.pdbx_strand_id
1 'polypeptide(L)'
;MLNINHIRKRYCMYISTPGDGTCEFDGLYTLLRPVLNSLVHRFRARFTDEIAITIKDDRSVTICYPSTEIKNIEIIEALSSSYEIEKDNRSTYLSFTPDDSLFKGFSYRQSIVSDILKSYCCANKGMIIKYNGKDFFSSNGLADLINDELRDDLQYPVIRLMGPGIEISFSNRAKASDAVYYSFVNGIKTDGGTHVNALKNSLVKVIGNITCDVDICPSQILEGLYAAISIDIVDPVYWDSRPRSLASAKVSPDGPAIRDFVYDFLSTELPLYFKKNPESLMQLMSHFG
;
A
#
# COMPACT_ATOMS: atom_id res chain seq x y z
N MET A 1 -24.82 -6.65 6.87
CA MET A 1 -24.34 -6.32 8.23
C MET A 1 -23.71 -7.57 8.83
N LEU A 2 -22.45 -7.52 9.24
CA LEU A 2 -21.76 -8.66 9.85
C LEU A 2 -22.28 -8.87 11.29
N ASN A 3 -22.36 -10.12 11.71
CA ASN A 3 -22.84 -10.44 13.07
C ASN A 3 -21.70 -10.24 14.09
N ILE A 4 -21.85 -9.27 15.00
CA ILE A 4 -20.88 -8.93 16.06
C ILE A 4 -20.44 -10.16 16.88
N ASN A 5 -21.38 -11.00 17.30
CA ASN A 5 -21.06 -12.20 18.07
C ASN A 5 -20.24 -13.20 17.26
N HIS A 6 -20.49 -13.32 15.96
CA HIS A 6 -19.71 -14.17 15.08
C HIS A 6 -18.29 -13.62 14.92
N ILE A 7 -18.15 -12.29 14.76
CA ILE A 7 -16.84 -11.63 14.67
C ILE A 7 -16.02 -11.91 15.95
N ARG A 8 -16.57 -11.66 17.12
CA ARG A 8 -15.88 -11.91 18.41
C ARG A 8 -15.44 -13.37 18.60
N LYS A 9 -16.30 -14.32 18.23
CA LYS A 9 -15.98 -15.76 18.34
C LYS A 9 -14.91 -16.23 17.37
N ARG A 10 -14.78 -15.56 16.20
CA ARG A 10 -13.88 -15.95 15.11
C ARG A 10 -13.00 -14.78 14.66
N TYR A 11 -12.56 -13.96 15.59
CA TYR A 11 -11.82 -12.72 15.30
C TYR A 11 -10.60 -12.95 14.40
N CYS A 12 -9.89 -14.07 14.52
CA CYS A 12 -8.75 -14.41 13.66
C CYS A 12 -9.10 -14.48 12.17
N MET A 13 -10.37 -14.73 11.80
CA MET A 13 -10.80 -14.65 10.39
C MET A 13 -10.81 -13.22 9.87
N TYR A 14 -10.98 -12.22 10.75
CA TYR A 14 -11.14 -10.81 10.39
C TYR A 14 -9.85 -10.01 10.56
N ILE A 15 -9.04 -10.31 11.57
CA ILE A 15 -7.86 -9.52 11.93
C ILE A 15 -6.55 -10.32 11.91
N SER A 16 -6.56 -11.61 11.54
CA SER A 16 -5.38 -12.47 11.67
C SER A 16 -5.01 -12.73 13.14
N THR A 17 -3.73 -12.73 13.46
CA THR A 17 -3.24 -12.84 14.85
C THR A 17 -3.37 -11.47 15.53
N PRO A 18 -3.90 -11.37 16.76
CA PRO A 18 -3.98 -10.10 17.47
C PRO A 18 -2.65 -9.35 17.55
N GLY A 19 -1.58 -10.07 17.94
CA GLY A 19 -0.24 -9.51 18.11
C GLY A 19 -0.12 -8.61 19.33
N ASP A 20 1.07 -8.04 19.54
CA ASP A 20 1.39 -7.13 20.63
C ASP A 20 1.66 -5.68 20.17
N GLY A 21 1.48 -5.41 18.89
CA GLY A 21 1.74 -4.11 18.25
C GLY A 21 3.19 -3.93 17.77
N THR A 22 4.02 -4.97 17.80
CA THR A 22 5.41 -4.89 17.36
C THR A 22 5.61 -5.08 15.86
N CYS A 23 4.58 -5.60 15.17
CA CYS A 23 4.60 -5.90 13.74
C CYS A 23 3.42 -5.22 13.02
N GLU A 24 3.65 -4.67 11.83
CA GLU A 24 2.58 -4.05 11.02
C GLU A 24 1.45 -5.01 10.61
N PHE A 25 1.71 -6.31 10.69
CA PHE A 25 0.74 -7.36 10.39
C PHE A 25 -0.12 -7.76 11.60
N ASP A 26 0.18 -7.22 12.78
CA ASP A 26 -0.63 -7.46 13.97
C ASP A 26 -2.07 -6.99 13.74
N GLY A 27 -3.00 -7.79 14.22
CA GLY A 27 -4.43 -7.59 14.01
C GLY A 27 -4.96 -6.25 14.51
N LEU A 28 -4.25 -5.66 15.47
CA LEU A 28 -4.50 -4.32 15.97
C LEU A 28 -4.52 -3.26 14.85
N TYR A 29 -3.50 -3.24 13.99
CA TYR A 29 -3.44 -2.29 12.88
C TYR A 29 -4.53 -2.57 11.82
N THR A 30 -5.05 -3.79 11.81
CA THR A 30 -6.18 -4.18 10.95
C THR A 30 -7.45 -3.40 11.31
N LEU A 31 -7.62 -2.93 12.56
CA LEU A 31 -8.77 -2.11 12.97
C LEU A 31 -8.78 -0.73 12.31
N LEU A 32 -7.64 -0.20 11.88
CA LEU A 32 -7.56 1.06 11.14
C LEU A 32 -7.96 0.90 9.66
N ARG A 33 -7.78 -0.30 9.10
CA ARG A 33 -7.97 -0.55 7.65
C ARG A 33 -9.39 -0.29 7.13
N PRO A 34 -10.50 -0.69 7.79
CA PRO A 34 -11.85 -0.40 7.31
C PRO A 34 -12.08 1.10 7.07
N VAL A 35 -11.60 1.93 7.99
CA VAL A 35 -11.70 3.38 7.88
C VAL A 35 -10.83 3.89 6.74
N LEU A 36 -9.53 3.58 6.75
CA LEU A 36 -8.59 4.03 5.73
C LEU A 36 -9.02 3.61 4.32
N ASN A 37 -9.45 2.37 4.12
CA ASN A 37 -9.91 1.88 2.83
C ASN A 37 -11.16 2.64 2.33
N SER A 38 -12.12 2.90 3.23
CA SER A 38 -13.33 3.66 2.86
C SER A 38 -13.00 5.13 2.53
N LEU A 39 -12.04 5.72 3.24
CA LEU A 39 -11.55 7.07 2.97
C LEU A 39 -10.79 7.15 1.64
N VAL A 40 -10.00 6.12 1.29
CA VAL A 40 -9.37 6.03 -0.04
C VAL A 40 -10.41 6.00 -1.16
N HIS A 41 -11.47 5.19 -1.02
CA HIS A 41 -12.55 5.17 -2.02
C HIS A 41 -13.20 6.55 -2.20
N ARG A 42 -13.43 7.27 -1.09
CA ARG A 42 -13.97 8.63 -1.12
C ARG A 42 -13.00 9.61 -1.78
N PHE A 43 -11.73 9.59 -1.39
CA PHE A 43 -10.68 10.45 -1.98
C PHE A 43 -10.57 10.25 -3.50
N ARG A 44 -10.56 9.01 -3.96
CA ARG A 44 -10.50 8.68 -5.40
C ARG A 44 -11.76 9.10 -6.16
N ALA A 45 -12.91 9.26 -5.48
CA ALA A 45 -14.11 9.88 -6.03
C ALA A 45 -14.05 11.43 -6.07
N ARG A 46 -12.86 12.03 -5.85
CA ARG A 46 -12.55 13.49 -5.89
C ARG A 46 -13.14 14.30 -4.74
N PHE A 47 -13.31 13.71 -3.58
CA PHE A 47 -13.62 14.44 -2.36
C PHE A 47 -12.31 14.70 -1.59
N THR A 48 -11.91 15.97 -1.50
CA THR A 48 -10.69 16.43 -0.81
C THR A 48 -11.06 16.92 0.59
N ASP A 49 -11.22 15.99 1.51
CA ASP A 49 -11.59 16.34 2.88
C ASP A 49 -10.44 15.98 3.83
N GLU A 50 -10.36 16.70 4.93
CA GLU A 50 -9.35 16.48 5.95
C GLU A 50 -9.65 15.22 6.75
N ILE A 51 -8.63 14.38 6.95
CA ILE A 51 -8.69 13.18 7.78
C ILE A 51 -7.71 13.40 8.93
N ALA A 52 -8.19 13.28 10.17
CA ALA A 52 -7.35 13.38 11.35
C ALA A 52 -7.46 12.13 12.21
N ILE A 53 -6.32 11.57 12.58
CA ILE A 53 -6.20 10.39 13.45
C ILE A 53 -5.42 10.81 14.70
N THR A 54 -5.95 10.49 15.86
CA THR A 54 -5.29 10.68 17.14
C THR A 54 -5.26 9.35 17.89
N ILE A 55 -4.10 8.95 18.40
CA ILE A 55 -3.96 7.80 19.28
C ILE A 55 -3.44 8.30 20.63
N LYS A 56 -4.23 8.09 21.68
CA LYS A 56 -3.90 8.44 23.07
C LYS A 56 -3.46 7.21 23.83
N ASP A 57 -2.42 7.39 24.65
CA ASP A 57 -1.86 6.35 25.53
C ASP A 57 -1.54 5.05 24.76
N ASP A 58 -1.18 5.20 23.48
CA ASP A 58 -0.89 4.12 22.53
C ASP A 58 -1.99 3.06 22.40
N ARG A 59 -3.24 3.40 22.75
CA ARG A 59 -4.37 2.46 22.79
C ARG A 59 -5.68 3.01 22.23
N SER A 60 -6.12 4.17 22.71
CA SER A 60 -7.41 4.75 22.31
C SER A 60 -7.27 5.54 21.03
N VAL A 61 -8.04 5.18 20.03
CA VAL A 61 -8.02 5.78 18.69
C VAL A 61 -9.22 6.69 18.52
N THR A 62 -8.99 7.90 18.03
CA THR A 62 -10.04 8.80 17.55
C THR A 62 -9.74 9.18 16.11
N ILE A 63 -10.70 9.01 15.22
CA ILE A 63 -10.58 9.37 13.81
C ILE A 63 -11.68 10.35 13.46
N CYS A 64 -11.28 11.55 13.03
CA CYS A 64 -12.19 12.54 12.44
C CYS A 64 -12.10 12.43 10.92
N TYR A 65 -13.22 12.26 10.25
CA TYR A 65 -13.28 12.11 8.81
C TYR A 65 -14.59 12.70 8.26
N PRO A 66 -14.61 13.05 6.97
CA PRO A 66 -15.83 13.56 6.33
C PRO A 66 -16.94 12.52 6.39
N SER A 67 -18.16 12.95 6.58
CA SER A 67 -19.31 12.04 6.72
C SER A 67 -19.42 11.10 5.51
N THR A 68 -19.07 9.84 5.73
CA THR A 68 -19.14 8.75 4.76
C THR A 68 -19.44 7.42 5.44
N GLU A 69 -19.95 6.47 4.69
CA GLU A 69 -20.16 5.11 5.20
C GLU A 69 -18.83 4.36 5.26
N ILE A 70 -18.53 3.79 6.41
CA ILE A 70 -17.36 2.92 6.60
C ILE A 70 -17.79 1.46 6.43
N LYS A 71 -17.28 0.82 5.40
CA LYS A 71 -17.52 -0.61 5.17
C LYS A 71 -16.87 -1.45 6.26
N ASN A 72 -17.59 -2.48 6.73
CA ASN A 72 -17.11 -3.42 7.76
C ASN A 72 -16.77 -2.76 9.11
N ILE A 73 -17.44 -1.67 9.45
CA ILE A 73 -17.23 -0.96 10.72
C ILE A 73 -17.57 -1.84 11.92
N GLU A 74 -18.44 -2.82 11.73
CA GLU A 74 -18.81 -3.81 12.74
C GLU A 74 -17.61 -4.64 13.27
N ILE A 75 -16.51 -4.71 12.51
CA ILE A 75 -15.28 -5.35 12.97
C ILE A 75 -14.66 -4.53 14.10
N ILE A 76 -14.63 -3.20 13.96
CA ILE A 76 -14.11 -2.28 14.99
C ILE A 76 -14.99 -2.37 16.24
N GLU A 77 -16.31 -2.25 16.07
CA GLU A 77 -17.28 -2.36 17.18
C GLU A 77 -17.13 -3.68 17.93
N ALA A 78 -17.09 -4.80 17.20
CA ALA A 78 -17.00 -6.14 17.80
C ALA A 78 -15.71 -6.39 18.58
N LEU A 79 -14.60 -5.77 18.19
CA LEU A 79 -13.26 -6.04 18.74
C LEU A 79 -12.74 -4.92 19.66
N SER A 80 -13.62 -4.00 20.06
CA SER A 80 -13.32 -2.90 20.98
C SER A 80 -14.02 -3.06 22.32
N SER A 81 -13.38 -2.58 23.37
CA SER A 81 -13.97 -2.44 24.71
C SER A 81 -14.82 -1.18 24.85
N SER A 82 -14.47 -0.13 24.10
CA SER A 82 -15.29 1.06 23.92
C SER A 82 -15.37 1.40 22.44
N TYR A 83 -16.54 1.86 22.00
CA TYR A 83 -16.83 2.22 20.63
C TYR A 83 -17.91 3.28 20.59
N GLU A 84 -17.66 4.40 19.90
CA GLU A 84 -18.56 5.53 19.80
C GLU A 84 -18.44 6.17 18.41
N ILE A 85 -19.58 6.57 17.87
CA ILE A 85 -19.66 7.37 16.63
C ILE A 85 -20.49 8.61 16.91
N GLU A 86 -19.86 9.76 16.77
CA GLU A 86 -20.52 11.07 16.78
C GLU A 86 -20.51 11.64 15.36
N LYS A 87 -21.60 12.30 14.98
CA LYS A 87 -21.73 12.96 13.68
C LYS A 87 -22.12 14.40 13.86
N ASP A 88 -21.43 15.28 13.18
CA ASP A 88 -21.88 16.65 12.95
C ASP A 88 -22.32 16.83 11.48
N ASN A 89 -22.60 18.07 11.06
CA ASN A 89 -23.09 18.38 9.72
C ASN A 89 -22.07 18.09 8.59
N ARG A 90 -20.78 17.91 8.90
CA ARG A 90 -19.71 17.76 7.91
C ARG A 90 -18.78 16.58 8.18
N SER A 91 -18.61 16.23 9.46
CA SER A 91 -17.61 15.28 9.92
C SER A 91 -18.25 14.16 10.74
N THR A 92 -17.58 13.04 10.76
CA THR A 92 -17.84 11.92 11.65
C THR A 92 -16.63 11.71 12.55
N TYR A 93 -16.86 11.52 13.82
CA TYR A 93 -15.85 11.18 14.82
C TYR A 93 -16.09 9.75 15.25
N LEU A 94 -15.13 8.89 14.94
CA LEU A 94 -15.11 7.50 15.38
C LEU A 94 -14.08 7.37 16.48
N SER A 95 -14.51 6.99 17.67
CA SER A 95 -13.62 6.70 18.80
C SER A 95 -13.75 5.25 19.21
N PHE A 96 -12.63 4.56 19.43
CA PHE A 96 -12.62 3.19 19.91
C PHE A 96 -11.35 2.86 20.69
N THR A 97 -11.48 1.91 21.62
CA THR A 97 -10.37 1.30 22.34
C THR A 97 -10.43 -0.20 22.14
N PRO A 98 -9.42 -0.83 21.55
CA PRO A 98 -9.39 -2.27 21.36
C PRO A 98 -9.56 -3.05 22.66
N ASP A 99 -10.21 -4.23 22.59
CA ASP A 99 -10.55 -5.04 23.76
C ASP A 99 -9.31 -5.77 24.32
N ASP A 100 -8.95 -5.47 25.57
CA ASP A 100 -7.79 -6.06 26.26
C ASP A 100 -7.86 -7.57 26.39
N SER A 101 -9.05 -8.14 26.37
CA SER A 101 -9.22 -9.61 26.44
C SER A 101 -8.75 -10.29 25.15
N LEU A 102 -8.78 -9.58 24.02
CA LEU A 102 -8.36 -10.06 22.70
C LEU A 102 -6.93 -9.59 22.35
N PHE A 103 -6.59 -8.36 22.73
CA PHE A 103 -5.31 -7.71 22.42
C PHE A 103 -4.49 -7.54 23.71
N LYS A 104 -4.03 -8.63 24.29
CA LYS A 104 -3.30 -8.62 25.56
C LYS A 104 -1.91 -7.97 25.42
N GLY A 105 -1.67 -6.94 26.26
CA GLY A 105 -0.34 -6.32 26.38
C GLY A 105 0.15 -5.55 25.16
N PHE A 106 -0.74 -5.22 24.22
CA PHE A 106 -0.36 -4.49 23.03
C PHE A 106 -0.44 -2.96 23.20
N SER A 107 0.29 -2.28 22.34
CA SER A 107 0.18 -0.83 22.13
C SER A 107 0.40 -0.48 20.65
N TYR A 108 -0.24 0.60 20.17
CA TYR A 108 0.06 1.17 18.87
C TYR A 108 1.45 1.80 18.88
N ARG A 109 2.36 1.31 18.06
CA ARG A 109 3.66 1.98 17.87
C ARG A 109 3.52 3.10 16.86
N GLN A 110 3.88 4.32 17.27
CA GLN A 110 3.77 5.51 16.42
C GLN A 110 4.52 5.38 15.09
N SER A 111 5.70 4.72 15.09
CA SER A 111 6.44 4.44 13.87
C SER A 111 5.62 3.60 12.88
N ILE A 112 5.06 2.48 13.33
CA ILE A 112 4.28 1.57 12.46
C ILE A 112 3.01 2.25 11.92
N VAL A 113 2.30 3.00 12.78
CA VAL A 113 1.13 3.79 12.32
C VAL A 113 1.56 4.80 11.26
N SER A 114 2.67 5.52 11.50
CA SER A 114 3.20 6.49 10.55
C SER A 114 3.54 5.86 9.20
N ASP A 115 4.17 4.69 9.19
CA ASP A 115 4.54 3.96 7.97
C ASP A 115 3.29 3.49 7.20
N ILE A 116 2.26 3.01 7.93
CA ILE A 116 0.96 2.66 7.33
C ILE A 116 0.35 3.90 6.67
N LEU A 117 0.19 5.02 7.40
CA LEU A 117 -0.44 6.23 6.88
C LEU A 117 0.32 6.80 5.69
N LYS A 118 1.66 6.81 5.78
CA LYS A 118 2.52 7.24 4.69
C LYS A 118 2.32 6.40 3.43
N SER A 119 2.26 5.08 3.58
CA SER A 119 2.01 4.18 2.44
C SER A 119 0.68 4.46 1.75
N TYR A 120 -0.38 4.80 2.52
CA TYR A 120 -1.66 5.23 1.94
C TYR A 120 -1.56 6.57 1.20
N CYS A 121 -0.83 7.55 1.74
CA CYS A 121 -0.62 8.83 1.06
C CYS A 121 0.22 8.66 -0.21
N CYS A 122 1.25 7.79 -0.21
CA CYS A 122 2.05 7.49 -1.39
C CYS A 122 1.23 6.82 -2.50
N ALA A 123 0.36 5.88 -2.16
CA ALA A 123 -0.51 5.22 -3.13
C ALA A 123 -1.67 6.11 -3.63
N ASN A 124 -1.98 7.19 -2.91
CA ASN A 124 -3.09 8.10 -3.22
C ASN A 124 -2.58 9.55 -3.21
N LYS A 125 -1.76 9.89 -4.19
CA LYS A 125 -1.13 11.22 -4.32
C LYS A 125 -2.14 12.35 -4.18
N GLY A 126 -1.83 13.30 -3.29
CA GLY A 126 -2.70 14.43 -2.94
C GLY A 126 -3.61 14.18 -1.73
N MET A 127 -3.68 12.95 -1.23
CA MET A 127 -4.33 12.65 0.04
C MET A 127 -3.50 13.18 1.21
N ILE A 128 -4.16 13.85 2.15
CA ILE A 128 -3.52 14.38 3.37
C ILE A 128 -4.18 13.71 4.58
N ILE A 129 -3.36 13.13 5.45
CA ILE A 129 -3.81 12.54 6.71
C ILE A 129 -3.06 13.21 7.86
N LYS A 130 -3.76 13.82 8.80
CA LYS A 130 -3.17 14.31 10.04
C LYS A 130 -3.11 13.19 11.07
N TYR A 131 -1.95 12.98 11.65
CA TYR A 131 -1.76 12.00 12.71
C TYR A 131 -0.99 12.61 13.87
N ASN A 132 -1.61 12.66 15.05
CA ASN A 132 -1.07 13.29 16.26
C ASN A 132 -0.50 14.69 15.99
N GLY A 133 -1.20 15.49 15.18
CA GLY A 133 -0.81 16.87 14.82
C GLY A 133 0.25 17.01 13.72
N LYS A 134 0.70 15.90 13.10
CA LYS A 134 1.61 15.93 11.95
C LYS A 134 0.87 15.58 10.66
N ASP A 135 1.19 16.29 9.60
CA ASP A 135 0.62 16.03 8.27
C ASP A 135 1.43 14.95 7.53
N PHE A 136 0.72 13.95 7.03
CA PHE A 136 1.24 12.91 6.14
C PHE A 136 0.69 13.15 4.74
N PHE A 137 1.56 13.27 3.77
CA PHE A 137 1.23 13.43 2.35
C PHE A 137 2.39 12.94 1.48
N SER A 138 2.15 12.77 0.19
CA SER A 138 3.18 12.45 -0.79
C SER A 138 3.06 13.36 -2.00
N SER A 139 4.18 13.94 -2.43
CA SER A 139 4.29 14.77 -3.63
C SER A 139 4.59 13.94 -4.88
N ASN A 140 5.37 12.85 -4.71
CA ASN A 140 5.87 12.04 -5.82
C ASN A 140 5.28 10.62 -5.85
N GLY A 141 4.18 10.36 -5.11
CA GLY A 141 3.51 9.07 -5.13
C GLY A 141 4.39 7.91 -4.62
N LEU A 142 4.41 6.80 -5.35
CA LEU A 142 5.17 5.61 -4.95
C LEU A 142 6.68 5.82 -4.93
N ALA A 143 7.21 6.84 -5.64
CA ALA A 143 8.64 7.15 -5.59
C ALA A 143 9.07 7.63 -4.20
N ASP A 144 8.21 8.39 -3.48
CA ASP A 144 8.51 8.82 -2.13
C ASP A 144 8.64 7.61 -1.17
N LEU A 145 7.81 6.57 -1.37
CA LEU A 145 7.89 5.34 -0.58
C LEU A 145 9.24 4.64 -0.73
N ILE A 146 9.74 4.50 -1.96
CA ILE A 146 11.03 3.87 -2.24
C ILE A 146 12.19 4.74 -1.71
N ASN A 147 12.14 6.07 -1.93
CA ASN A 147 13.17 7.00 -1.44
C ASN A 147 13.30 6.95 0.07
N ASP A 148 12.18 6.88 0.81
CA ASP A 148 12.20 6.84 2.26
C ASP A 148 12.76 5.53 2.83
N GLU A 149 12.53 4.43 2.15
CA GLU A 149 13.06 3.12 2.53
C GLU A 149 14.57 3.02 2.27
N LEU A 150 15.01 3.46 1.10
CA LEU A 150 16.41 3.34 0.69
C LEU A 150 17.28 4.49 1.18
N ARG A 151 16.75 5.71 1.29
CA ARG A 151 17.48 6.92 1.70
C ARG A 151 18.81 7.07 0.93
N ASP A 152 19.92 7.00 1.66
CA ASP A 152 21.28 7.15 1.11
C ASP A 152 21.83 5.83 0.48
N ASP A 153 21.05 4.75 0.49
CA ASP A 153 21.45 3.41 0.00
C ASP A 153 20.88 3.12 -1.40
N LEU A 154 20.54 4.16 -2.16
CA LEU A 154 20.09 4.08 -3.55
C LEU A 154 21.27 3.82 -4.48
N GLN A 155 21.17 2.79 -5.33
CA GLN A 155 22.14 2.53 -6.40
C GLN A 155 22.00 3.55 -7.54
N TYR A 156 20.76 3.97 -7.85
CA TYR A 156 20.41 4.99 -8.83
C TYR A 156 19.11 5.70 -8.41
N PRO A 157 18.84 6.91 -8.93
CA PRO A 157 17.60 7.64 -8.60
C PRO A 157 16.36 6.81 -8.91
N VAL A 158 15.35 6.91 -8.05
CA VAL A 158 14.10 6.16 -8.21
C VAL A 158 13.48 6.42 -9.58
N ILE A 159 13.33 5.38 -10.37
CA ILE A 159 12.59 5.40 -11.63
C ILE A 159 11.11 5.39 -11.30
N ARG A 160 10.37 6.39 -11.80
CA ARG A 160 8.93 6.52 -11.62
C ARG A 160 8.23 6.57 -12.97
N LEU A 161 7.31 5.65 -13.19
CA LEU A 161 6.51 5.54 -14.41
C LEU A 161 5.03 5.65 -14.03
N MET A 162 4.29 6.45 -14.79
CA MET A 162 2.87 6.70 -14.55
C MET A 162 2.07 6.61 -15.84
N GLY A 163 0.94 5.92 -15.76
CA GLY A 163 -0.02 5.80 -16.84
C GLY A 163 -1.46 5.70 -16.33
N PRO A 164 -2.43 5.64 -17.22
CA PRO A 164 -3.83 5.46 -16.84
C PRO A 164 -4.03 4.17 -16.05
N GLY A 165 -4.45 4.30 -14.78
CA GLY A 165 -4.73 3.17 -13.90
C GLY A 165 -3.50 2.37 -13.43
N ILE A 166 -2.27 2.90 -13.62
CA ILE A 166 -1.04 2.24 -13.17
C ILE A 166 0.04 3.25 -12.79
N GLU A 167 0.73 3.00 -11.68
CA GLU A 167 1.97 3.64 -11.29
C GLU A 167 2.98 2.57 -10.87
N ILE A 168 4.20 2.66 -11.36
CA ILE A 168 5.32 1.79 -10.97
C ILE A 168 6.49 2.68 -10.59
N SER A 169 7.11 2.39 -9.44
CA SER A 169 8.35 3.03 -9.01
C SER A 169 9.33 1.98 -8.53
N PHE A 170 10.61 2.11 -8.88
CA PHE A 170 11.63 1.17 -8.42
C PHE A 170 13.04 1.77 -8.43
N SER A 171 13.89 1.19 -7.60
CA SER A 171 15.34 1.36 -7.60
C SER A 171 15.97 0.13 -6.94
N ASN A 172 17.28 -0.03 -7.08
CA ASN A 172 18.02 -1.06 -6.37
C ASN A 172 18.78 -0.44 -5.18
N ARG A 173 18.95 -1.24 -4.14
CA ARG A 173 19.84 -0.93 -3.03
C ARG A 173 21.29 -1.11 -3.47
N ALA A 174 22.19 -0.23 -3.02
CA ALA A 174 23.62 -0.35 -3.33
C ALA A 174 24.26 -1.62 -2.72
N LYS A 175 23.69 -2.12 -1.62
CA LYS A 175 24.15 -3.37 -0.98
C LYS A 175 23.23 -4.53 -1.37
N ALA A 176 23.84 -5.69 -1.63
CA ALA A 176 23.11 -6.92 -1.91
C ALA A 176 22.08 -7.23 -0.82
N SER A 177 20.86 -7.48 -1.21
CA SER A 177 19.74 -7.83 -0.31
C SER A 177 18.62 -8.51 -1.10
N ASP A 178 17.65 -9.10 -0.38
CA ASP A 178 16.43 -9.59 -0.99
C ASP A 178 15.60 -8.45 -1.59
N ALA A 179 14.85 -8.76 -2.64
CA ALA A 179 13.93 -7.80 -3.24
C ALA A 179 12.73 -7.50 -2.33
N VAL A 180 12.35 -6.23 -2.25
CA VAL A 180 11.19 -5.75 -1.48
C VAL A 180 10.13 -5.19 -2.42
N TYR A 181 8.87 -5.58 -2.20
CA TYR A 181 7.76 -5.17 -3.04
C TYR A 181 6.65 -4.52 -2.23
N TYR A 182 6.26 -3.32 -2.64
CA TYR A 182 5.09 -2.61 -2.14
C TYR A 182 3.99 -2.67 -3.18
N SER A 183 2.80 -3.05 -2.80
CA SER A 183 1.72 -3.24 -3.77
C SER A 183 0.40 -2.67 -3.31
N PHE A 184 -0.32 -2.08 -4.27
CA PHE A 184 -1.59 -1.42 -4.04
C PHE A 184 -2.57 -1.75 -5.18
N VAL A 185 -3.82 -2.00 -4.81
CA VAL A 185 -4.94 -2.16 -5.73
C VAL A 185 -5.99 -1.13 -5.37
N ASN A 186 -6.35 -0.28 -6.33
CA ASN A 186 -7.30 0.82 -6.12
C ASN A 186 -6.88 1.74 -4.95
N GLY A 187 -5.57 1.97 -4.78
CA GLY A 187 -5.00 2.77 -3.69
C GLY A 187 -4.97 2.10 -2.31
N ILE A 188 -5.39 0.85 -2.20
CA ILE A 188 -5.40 0.06 -0.96
C ILE A 188 -4.20 -0.88 -0.94
N LYS A 189 -3.43 -0.87 0.17
CA LYS A 189 -2.25 -1.74 0.35
C LYS A 189 -2.64 -3.21 0.29
N THR A 190 -1.86 -3.98 -0.46
CA THR A 190 -1.97 -5.45 -0.56
C THR A 190 -0.64 -6.10 -0.18
N ASP A 191 -0.66 -7.38 0.19
CA ASP A 191 0.55 -8.14 0.54
C ASP A 191 1.18 -8.83 -0.70
N GLY A 192 0.59 -8.61 -1.90
CA GLY A 192 1.04 -9.17 -3.17
C GLY A 192 -0.09 -9.65 -4.08
N GLY A 193 0.23 -10.58 -4.96
CA GLY A 193 -0.73 -11.21 -5.89
C GLY A 193 -0.31 -11.14 -7.35
N THR A 194 -1.27 -11.30 -8.25
CA THR A 194 -1.03 -11.38 -9.70
C THR A 194 -0.29 -10.18 -10.28
N HIS A 195 -0.57 -8.97 -9.77
CA HIS A 195 0.08 -7.73 -10.22
C HIS A 195 1.55 -7.64 -9.81
N VAL A 196 1.92 -8.13 -8.61
CA VAL A 196 3.34 -8.18 -8.18
C VAL A 196 4.11 -9.20 -9.00
N ASN A 197 3.52 -10.37 -9.29
CA ASN A 197 4.14 -11.36 -10.17
C ASN A 197 4.30 -10.82 -11.60
N ALA A 198 3.30 -10.08 -12.10
CA ALA A 198 3.37 -9.39 -13.38
C ALA A 198 4.53 -8.38 -13.40
N LEU A 199 4.66 -7.55 -12.35
CA LEU A 199 5.74 -6.58 -12.21
C LEU A 199 7.13 -7.25 -12.26
N LYS A 200 7.36 -8.28 -11.42
CA LYS A 200 8.63 -9.04 -11.37
C LYS A 200 9.03 -9.55 -12.75
N ASN A 201 8.10 -10.27 -13.40
CA ASN A 201 8.37 -10.89 -14.70
C ASN A 201 8.57 -9.85 -15.81
N SER A 202 7.82 -8.74 -15.76
CA SER A 202 7.93 -7.68 -16.76
C SER A 202 9.21 -6.88 -16.61
N LEU A 203 9.65 -6.55 -15.37
CA LEU A 203 10.93 -5.88 -15.13
C LEU A 203 12.09 -6.70 -15.66
N VAL A 204 12.15 -8.00 -15.34
CA VAL A 204 13.19 -8.90 -15.85
C VAL A 204 13.21 -8.90 -17.38
N LYS A 205 12.06 -9.04 -18.02
CA LYS A 205 11.97 -9.09 -19.49
C LYS A 205 12.34 -7.77 -20.15
N VAL A 206 11.80 -6.66 -19.65
CA VAL A 206 11.98 -5.35 -20.29
C VAL A 206 13.40 -4.83 -20.06
N ILE A 207 13.95 -4.96 -18.86
CA ILE A 207 15.36 -4.59 -18.59
C ILE A 207 16.30 -5.46 -19.41
N GLY A 208 16.10 -6.79 -19.43
CA GLY A 208 16.89 -7.68 -20.27
C GLY A 208 16.85 -7.34 -21.76
N ASN A 209 15.71 -6.90 -22.28
CA ASN A 209 15.58 -6.45 -23.68
C ASN A 209 16.30 -5.09 -23.94
N ILE A 210 16.32 -4.18 -22.95
CA ILE A 210 16.99 -2.88 -23.07
C ILE A 210 18.52 -3.06 -23.02
N THR A 211 18.97 -4.06 -22.27
CA THR A 211 20.39 -4.33 -22.00
C THR A 211 20.96 -5.45 -22.90
N CYS A 212 20.39 -5.67 -24.08
CA CYS A 212 20.65 -6.82 -24.97
C CYS A 212 22.13 -7.08 -25.28
N ASP A 213 23.04 -6.14 -25.08
CA ASP A 213 24.50 -6.30 -25.27
C ASP A 213 25.22 -6.83 -24.01
N VAL A 214 24.52 -7.01 -22.89
CA VAL A 214 25.07 -7.50 -21.62
C VAL A 214 24.27 -8.74 -21.21
N ASP A 215 24.97 -9.85 -20.96
CA ASP A 215 24.36 -11.11 -20.50
C ASP A 215 24.00 -11.00 -19.03
N ILE A 216 22.80 -10.39 -18.75
CA ILE A 216 22.31 -10.13 -17.40
C ILE A 216 21.41 -11.28 -16.96
N CYS A 217 21.80 -11.93 -15.87
CA CYS A 217 20.96 -12.95 -15.24
C CYS A 217 19.70 -12.32 -14.59
N PRO A 218 18.52 -12.95 -14.72
CA PRO A 218 17.30 -12.49 -14.05
C PRO A 218 17.45 -12.22 -12.55
N SER A 219 18.28 -13.00 -11.85
CA SER A 219 18.57 -12.81 -10.43
C SER A 219 19.27 -11.48 -10.14
N GLN A 220 20.16 -11.02 -11.01
CA GLN A 220 20.87 -9.74 -10.84
C GLN A 220 19.89 -8.55 -10.92
N ILE A 221 18.90 -8.62 -11.79
CA ILE A 221 17.86 -7.57 -11.91
C ILE A 221 17.03 -7.46 -10.63
N LEU A 222 16.77 -8.59 -9.97
CA LEU A 222 15.95 -8.64 -8.77
C LEU A 222 16.74 -8.46 -7.47
N GLU A 223 18.06 -8.59 -7.50
CA GLU A 223 18.90 -8.43 -6.32
C GLU A 223 18.87 -6.98 -5.82
N GLY A 224 18.55 -6.81 -4.53
CA GLY A 224 18.40 -5.50 -3.92
C GLY A 224 17.29 -4.62 -4.50
N LEU A 225 16.40 -5.17 -5.31
CA LEU A 225 15.30 -4.42 -5.93
C LEU A 225 14.27 -3.98 -4.89
N TYR A 226 14.00 -2.69 -4.83
CA TYR A 226 12.87 -2.08 -4.14
C TYR A 226 11.89 -1.58 -5.19
N ALA A 227 10.73 -2.18 -5.27
CA ALA A 227 9.73 -1.85 -6.29
C ALA A 227 8.34 -1.68 -5.68
N ALA A 228 7.61 -0.69 -6.17
CA ALA A 228 6.23 -0.40 -5.80
C ALA A 228 5.34 -0.40 -7.04
N ILE A 229 4.17 -1.00 -6.94
CA ILE A 229 3.13 -0.97 -7.98
C ILE A 229 1.78 -0.59 -7.38
N SER A 230 1.11 0.36 -8.01
CA SER A 230 -0.31 0.67 -7.79
C SER A 230 -1.06 0.44 -9.09
N ILE A 231 -2.15 -0.32 -9.05
CA ILE A 231 -2.95 -0.68 -10.21
C ILE A 231 -4.44 -0.53 -9.92
N ASP A 232 -5.19 -0.03 -10.90
CA ASP A 232 -6.64 0.06 -10.82
C ASP A 232 -7.29 -1.17 -11.45
N ILE A 233 -8.12 -1.85 -10.67
CA ILE A 233 -8.82 -3.08 -11.05
C ILE A 233 -10.32 -2.88 -10.83
N VAL A 234 -11.11 -3.22 -11.84
CA VAL A 234 -12.57 -3.25 -11.71
C VAL A 234 -12.95 -4.57 -11.02
N ASP A 235 -13.73 -4.47 -9.94
CA ASP A 235 -14.20 -5.60 -9.14
C ASP A 235 -13.07 -6.58 -8.74
N PRO A 236 -12.07 -6.12 -7.98
CA PRO A 236 -10.91 -6.95 -7.64
C PRO A 236 -11.30 -8.17 -6.81
N VAL A 237 -10.79 -9.33 -7.19
CA VAL A 237 -10.93 -10.59 -6.46
C VAL A 237 -9.65 -10.88 -5.72
N TYR A 238 -9.77 -11.32 -4.47
CA TYR A 238 -8.64 -11.67 -3.60
C TYR A 238 -8.72 -13.13 -3.16
N TRP A 239 -7.57 -13.74 -2.83
CA TRP A 239 -7.50 -15.13 -2.37
C TRP A 239 -8.16 -15.37 -1.02
N ASP A 240 -8.27 -14.34 -0.20
CA ASP A 240 -8.96 -14.39 1.09
C ASP A 240 -9.94 -13.21 1.25
N SER A 241 -10.71 -13.20 2.32
CA SER A 241 -11.71 -12.16 2.61
C SER A 241 -11.11 -10.77 2.91
N ARG A 242 -9.80 -10.67 3.01
CA ARG A 242 -9.05 -9.42 3.20
C ARG A 242 -8.30 -9.08 1.93
N PRO A 243 -8.14 -7.80 1.57
CA PRO A 243 -7.41 -7.40 0.37
C PRO A 243 -5.89 -7.61 0.53
N ARG A 244 -5.48 -8.86 0.82
CA ARG A 244 -4.07 -9.21 1.03
C ARG A 244 -3.39 -9.58 -0.26
N SER A 245 -3.92 -10.56 -0.98
CA SER A 245 -3.29 -11.06 -2.19
C SER A 245 -4.28 -11.04 -3.36
N LEU A 246 -3.99 -10.24 -4.38
CA LEU A 246 -4.85 -10.11 -5.56
C LEU A 246 -4.87 -11.43 -6.34
N ALA A 247 -6.07 -11.93 -6.61
CA ALA A 247 -6.33 -13.13 -7.41
C ALA A 247 -6.81 -12.82 -8.82
N SER A 248 -7.29 -11.59 -9.09
CA SER A 248 -7.78 -11.19 -10.42
C SER A 248 -6.74 -11.47 -11.50
N ALA A 249 -7.18 -12.03 -12.61
CA ALA A 249 -6.33 -12.29 -13.77
C ALA A 249 -6.32 -11.12 -14.77
N LYS A 250 -7.36 -10.26 -14.75
CA LYS A 250 -7.58 -9.15 -15.68
C LYS A 250 -7.77 -7.83 -14.92
N VAL A 251 -7.53 -6.69 -15.58
CA VAL A 251 -7.76 -5.35 -15.02
C VAL A 251 -9.26 -5.00 -14.97
N SER A 252 -10.06 -5.58 -15.84
CA SER A 252 -11.53 -5.51 -15.85
C SER A 252 -12.09 -6.74 -16.55
N PRO A 253 -13.42 -7.03 -16.48
CA PRO A 253 -14.02 -8.18 -17.14
C PRO A 253 -13.67 -8.30 -18.62
N ASP A 254 -13.72 -7.19 -19.36
CA ASP A 254 -13.42 -7.12 -20.79
C ASP A 254 -12.01 -6.55 -21.08
N GLY A 255 -11.23 -6.27 -20.03
CA GLY A 255 -9.90 -5.70 -20.16
C GLY A 255 -8.80 -6.73 -20.40
N PRO A 256 -7.56 -6.26 -20.61
CA PRO A 256 -6.42 -7.13 -20.79
C PRO A 256 -6.07 -7.94 -19.53
N ALA A 257 -5.32 -9.01 -19.70
CA ALA A 257 -4.71 -9.70 -18.58
C ALA A 257 -3.73 -8.76 -17.84
N ILE A 258 -3.69 -8.84 -16.50
CA ILE A 258 -2.80 -8.00 -15.69
C ILE A 258 -1.34 -8.17 -16.12
N ARG A 259 -0.95 -9.41 -16.47
CA ARG A 259 0.40 -9.70 -16.98
C ARG A 259 0.73 -8.88 -18.22
N ASP A 260 -0.17 -8.86 -19.17
CA ASP A 260 0.05 -8.20 -20.47
C ASP A 260 -0.05 -6.67 -20.29
N PHE A 261 -0.98 -6.19 -19.49
CA PHE A 261 -1.14 -4.77 -19.16
C PHE A 261 0.13 -4.17 -18.51
N VAL A 262 0.70 -4.86 -17.53
CA VAL A 262 1.94 -4.42 -16.85
C VAL A 262 3.14 -4.52 -17.80
N TYR A 263 3.22 -5.57 -18.61
CA TYR A 263 4.31 -5.73 -19.58
C TYR A 263 4.27 -4.66 -20.67
N ASP A 264 3.10 -4.41 -21.27
CA ASP A 264 2.93 -3.40 -22.33
C ASP A 264 3.24 -2.00 -21.81
N PHE A 265 2.79 -1.69 -20.60
CA PHE A 265 3.11 -0.44 -19.92
C PHE A 265 4.63 -0.27 -19.73
N LEU A 266 5.30 -1.23 -19.13
CA LEU A 266 6.75 -1.17 -18.87
C LEU A 266 7.56 -1.16 -20.16
N SER A 267 7.21 -1.97 -21.15
CA SER A 267 7.90 -2.03 -22.44
C SER A 267 7.80 -0.75 -23.26
N THR A 268 6.77 0.05 -22.99
CA THR A 268 6.57 1.36 -23.62
C THR A 268 7.25 2.48 -22.83
N GLU A 269 6.97 2.58 -21.53
CA GLU A 269 7.35 3.73 -20.73
C GLU A 269 8.79 3.70 -20.24
N LEU A 270 9.36 2.53 -19.97
CA LEU A 270 10.74 2.45 -19.46
C LEU A 270 11.78 2.86 -20.50
N PRO A 271 11.71 2.42 -21.77
CA PRO A 271 12.60 2.93 -22.81
C PRO A 271 12.44 4.44 -23.06
N LEU A 272 11.21 4.97 -22.99
CA LEU A 272 10.95 6.41 -23.12
C LEU A 272 11.55 7.19 -21.95
N TYR A 273 11.47 6.65 -20.74
CA TYR A 273 12.13 7.22 -19.54
C TYR A 273 13.64 7.32 -19.75
N PHE A 274 14.30 6.23 -20.15
CA PHE A 274 15.75 6.21 -20.36
C PHE A 274 16.20 7.10 -21.53
N LYS A 275 15.38 7.24 -22.57
CA LYS A 275 15.65 8.22 -23.64
C LYS A 275 15.70 9.66 -23.14
N LYS A 276 14.86 9.99 -22.13
CA LYS A 276 14.84 11.31 -21.48
C LYS A 276 15.90 11.46 -20.38
N ASN A 277 16.33 10.35 -19.78
CA ASN A 277 17.24 10.30 -18.64
C ASN A 277 18.37 9.27 -18.90
N PRO A 278 19.27 9.55 -19.86
CA PRO A 278 20.30 8.57 -20.25
C PRO A 278 21.27 8.23 -19.12
N GLU A 279 21.51 9.16 -18.20
CA GLU A 279 22.30 8.93 -16.99
C GLU A 279 21.70 7.83 -16.08
N SER A 280 20.38 7.77 -15.97
CA SER A 280 19.70 6.74 -15.18
C SER A 280 19.89 5.35 -15.78
N LEU A 281 19.95 5.25 -17.12
CA LEU A 281 20.29 3.99 -17.80
C LEU A 281 21.73 3.57 -17.50
N MET A 282 22.70 4.51 -17.60
CA MET A 282 24.11 4.21 -17.29
C MET A 282 24.29 3.75 -15.85
N GLN A 283 23.59 4.39 -14.89
CA GLN A 283 23.63 4.00 -13.48
C GLN A 283 22.98 2.62 -13.26
N LEU A 284 21.86 2.33 -13.92
CA LEU A 284 21.25 1.00 -13.88
C LEU A 284 22.21 -0.06 -14.46
N MET A 285 22.85 0.22 -15.60
CA MET A 285 23.80 -0.69 -16.23
C MET A 285 25.03 -0.95 -15.33
N SER A 286 25.52 0.07 -14.61
CA SER A 286 26.62 -0.10 -13.65
C SER A 286 26.30 -0.99 -12.46
N HIS A 287 25.02 -1.25 -12.19
CA HIS A 287 24.57 -2.20 -11.16
C HIS A 287 24.80 -3.66 -11.61
N PHE A 288 24.81 -3.93 -12.92
CA PHE A 288 24.93 -5.28 -13.48
C PHE A 288 26.36 -5.65 -13.88
N GLY A 289 27.25 -4.69 -13.98
CA GLY A 289 28.67 -4.83 -14.36
C GLY A 289 29.59 -4.72 -13.20
#